data_6d30e91fb817857e03c2f5194c522afa
#
_entry.id   6d30e91fb817857e03c2f5194c522afa
#
_cell.length_a   1.000
_cell.length_b   1.000
_cell.length_c   1.000
_cell.angle_alpha   90.00
_cell.angle_beta   90.00
_cell.angle_gamma   90.00
#
_symmetry.space_group_name_H-M   'P 1'
#
loop_
_entity.id
_entity.type
_entity.pdbx_description
1 polymer ?
#
loop_
_entity_poly.entity_id
_entity_poly.type
_entity_poly.pdbx_seq_one_letter_code
_entity_poly.pdbx_strand_id
1 'polypeptide(L)'
;VFMVSAVIVFSALYTVVFMYRTLREVLTMSKRESLLLVALLFSFAHVLLPTMVPDHFMISMMLLAMTLYIVGRKMMTGRPVTTCQWAFLLFFTSGIALSNGVKTILSGWFANGRRVFRLKFIIVGILLPLAALFVIQRVQYEVFEVPQQQEINHMLAEKAKKFPDQVKKEEAERRKHNGMKHAGDTGLLNLIDLKTPRIPAIIENLFGESFQLHEAHLLEDVHESRPEIVSYSYRYHYIIEAVIVLLFLAGIVCGIRYRFFLML
;
A
#
# COMPACT_ATOMS: atom_id res chain seq x y z
N VAL A 1 17.02 -9.38 9.98
CA VAL A 1 16.50 -8.10 10.50
C VAL A 1 17.23 -6.92 9.88
N PHE A 2 18.59 -6.83 9.99
CA PHE A 2 19.38 -5.67 9.50
C PHE A 2 19.14 -5.33 8.01
N MET A 3 19.16 -6.32 7.13
CA MET A 3 18.91 -6.11 5.68
C MET A 3 17.54 -5.53 5.39
N VAL A 4 16.51 -6.02 6.06
CA VAL A 4 15.14 -5.51 5.88
C VAL A 4 15.04 -4.05 6.35
N SER A 5 15.59 -3.74 7.51
CA SER A 5 15.62 -2.36 8.02
C SER A 5 16.36 -1.41 7.08
N ALA A 6 17.49 -1.85 6.50
CA ALA A 6 18.23 -1.07 5.52
C ALA A 6 17.39 -0.76 4.26
N VAL A 7 16.64 -1.75 3.75
CA VAL A 7 15.72 -1.55 2.60
C VAL A 7 14.62 -0.55 2.94
N ILE A 8 14.05 -0.62 4.16
CA ILE A 8 12.99 0.29 4.58
C ILE A 8 13.51 1.73 4.69
N VAL A 9 14.66 1.93 5.34
CA VAL A 9 15.31 3.25 5.46
C VAL A 9 15.64 3.82 4.08
N PHE A 10 16.19 3.01 3.20
CA PHE A 10 16.44 3.38 1.81
C PHE A 10 15.15 3.82 1.11
N SER A 11 14.07 3.04 1.24
CA SER A 11 12.77 3.35 0.65
C SER A 11 12.19 4.65 1.19
N ALA A 12 12.31 4.90 2.50
CA ALA A 12 11.86 6.14 3.13
C ALA A 12 12.63 7.35 2.58
N LEU A 13 13.96 7.26 2.51
CA LEU A 13 14.81 8.34 1.96
C LEU A 13 14.46 8.64 0.50
N TYR A 14 14.30 7.63 -0.33
CA TYR A 14 13.92 7.84 -1.73
C TYR A 14 12.49 8.35 -1.89
N THR A 15 11.57 7.98 -1.00
CA THR A 15 10.24 8.59 -0.97
C THR A 15 10.32 10.10 -0.74
N VAL A 16 11.11 10.53 0.26
CA VAL A 16 11.38 11.97 0.52
C VAL A 16 11.92 12.64 -0.74
N VAL A 17 12.94 12.04 -1.36
CA VAL A 17 13.57 12.59 -2.57
C VAL A 17 12.58 12.72 -3.73
N PHE A 18 11.80 11.67 -4.04
CA PHE A 18 10.85 11.73 -5.14
C PHE A 18 9.69 12.68 -4.88
N MET A 19 9.17 12.72 -3.65
CA MET A 19 8.11 13.67 -3.28
C MET A 19 8.62 15.10 -3.34
N TYR A 20 9.81 15.39 -2.78
CA TYR A 20 10.43 16.70 -2.88
C TYR A 20 10.65 17.14 -4.34
N ARG A 21 11.19 16.25 -5.17
CA ARG A 21 11.40 16.53 -6.60
C ARG A 21 10.09 16.73 -7.35
N THR A 22 9.05 15.99 -7.02
CA THR A 22 7.71 16.18 -7.59
C THR A 22 7.19 17.57 -7.30
N LEU A 23 7.26 18.00 -6.04
CA LEU A 23 6.84 19.35 -5.63
C LEU A 23 7.67 20.45 -6.29
N ARG A 24 8.99 20.27 -6.38
CA ARG A 24 9.93 21.25 -6.95
C ARG A 24 9.91 21.32 -8.47
N GLU A 25 9.98 20.16 -9.13
CA GLU A 25 10.25 20.08 -10.57
C GLU A 25 8.98 19.87 -11.40
N VAL A 26 7.92 19.35 -10.81
CA VAL A 26 6.63 19.14 -11.51
C VAL A 26 5.62 20.19 -11.13
N LEU A 27 5.45 20.45 -9.83
CA LEU A 27 4.53 21.49 -9.33
C LEU A 27 5.16 22.88 -9.22
N THR A 28 6.46 23.02 -9.48
CA THR A 28 7.21 24.29 -9.49
C THR A 28 7.12 25.09 -8.19
N MET A 29 6.93 24.41 -7.07
CA MET A 29 6.81 25.05 -5.75
C MET A 29 8.17 25.59 -5.26
N SER A 30 8.14 26.53 -4.32
CA SER A 30 9.37 27.04 -3.69
C SER A 30 10.07 25.95 -2.86
N LYS A 31 11.38 26.12 -2.61
CA LYS A 31 12.17 25.18 -1.81
C LYS A 31 11.58 25.01 -0.41
N ARG A 32 11.17 26.10 0.23
CA ARG A 32 10.63 26.09 1.61
C ARG A 32 9.30 25.35 1.67
N GLU A 33 8.36 25.66 0.78
CA GLU A 33 7.06 25.00 0.70
C GLU A 33 7.21 23.50 0.44
N SER A 34 8.08 23.11 -0.50
CA SER A 34 8.33 21.71 -0.81
C SER A 34 8.89 20.94 0.40
N LEU A 35 9.82 21.53 1.15
CA LEU A 35 10.34 20.90 2.37
C LEU A 35 9.27 20.80 3.46
N LEU A 36 8.47 21.84 3.66
CA LEU A 36 7.39 21.83 4.65
C LEU A 36 6.32 20.78 4.32
N LEU A 37 5.94 20.65 3.05
CA LEU A 37 4.95 19.65 2.64
C LEU A 37 5.49 18.22 2.77
N VAL A 38 6.76 17.98 2.46
CA VAL A 38 7.35 16.65 2.68
C VAL A 38 7.46 16.35 4.18
N ALA A 39 7.85 17.33 5.00
CA ALA A 39 7.87 17.17 6.45
C ALA A 39 6.46 16.89 7.00
N LEU A 40 5.46 17.62 6.52
CA LEU A 40 4.06 17.39 6.88
C LEU A 40 3.60 15.98 6.49
N LEU A 41 3.94 15.51 5.28
CA LEU A 41 3.60 14.15 4.84
C LEU A 41 4.17 13.09 5.79
N PHE A 42 5.44 13.24 6.19
CA PHE A 42 6.10 12.31 7.10
C PHE A 42 5.71 12.49 8.57
N SER A 43 4.97 13.54 8.92
CA SER A 43 4.38 13.71 10.26
C SER A 43 3.09 12.92 10.46
N PHE A 44 2.45 12.47 9.38
CA PHE A 44 1.28 11.60 9.51
C PHE A 44 1.68 10.22 10.02
N ALA A 45 0.96 9.72 11.03
CA ALA A 45 1.21 8.43 11.64
C ALA A 45 1.24 7.30 10.62
N HIS A 46 0.31 7.30 9.67
CA HIS A 46 0.21 6.33 8.58
C HIS A 46 1.47 6.27 7.68
N VAL A 47 2.20 7.37 7.56
CA VAL A 47 3.46 7.45 6.79
C VAL A 47 4.66 7.17 7.66
N LEU A 48 4.65 7.64 8.91
CA LEU A 48 5.76 7.50 9.85
C LEU A 48 5.93 6.06 10.33
N LEU A 49 4.84 5.39 10.73
CA LEU A 49 4.91 4.02 11.25
C LEU A 49 5.56 3.01 10.29
N PRO A 50 5.22 2.96 8.99
CA PRO A 50 5.88 2.06 8.04
C PRO A 50 7.38 2.30 7.88
N THR A 51 7.92 3.43 8.33
CA THR A 51 9.38 3.65 8.34
C THR A 51 10.08 2.88 9.46
N MET A 52 9.35 2.45 10.49
CA MET A 52 9.86 1.76 11.67
C MET A 52 9.53 0.27 11.69
N VAL A 53 8.47 -0.12 10.98
CA VAL A 53 8.00 -1.51 10.94
C VAL A 53 8.48 -2.18 9.66
N PRO A 54 9.01 -3.42 9.71
CA PRO A 54 9.45 -4.16 8.53
C PRO A 54 8.25 -4.64 7.70
N ASP A 55 7.66 -3.72 6.94
CA ASP A 55 6.52 -3.98 6.08
C ASP A 55 6.78 -3.48 4.64
N HIS A 56 5.98 -3.98 3.70
CA HIS A 56 6.06 -3.61 2.28
C HIS A 56 5.49 -2.22 1.96
N PHE A 57 4.79 -1.57 2.88
CA PHE A 57 4.15 -0.27 2.65
C PHE A 57 5.15 0.83 2.28
N MET A 58 6.32 0.88 2.94
CA MET A 58 7.32 1.90 2.64
C MET A 58 7.92 1.72 1.24
N ILE A 59 8.14 0.48 0.82
CA ILE A 59 8.61 0.17 -0.53
C ILE A 59 7.53 0.56 -1.57
N SER A 60 6.26 0.24 -1.28
CA SER A 60 5.13 0.65 -2.11
C SER A 60 5.06 2.17 -2.29
N MET A 61 5.23 2.91 -1.20
CA MET A 61 5.19 4.37 -1.21
C MET A 61 6.34 4.96 -2.03
N MET A 62 7.56 4.42 -1.90
CA MET A 62 8.71 4.82 -2.72
C MET A 62 8.45 4.62 -4.21
N LEU A 63 7.94 3.44 -4.60
CA LEU A 63 7.68 3.11 -6.00
C LEU A 63 6.54 3.95 -6.58
N LEU A 64 5.50 4.24 -5.81
CA LEU A 64 4.42 5.12 -6.23
C LEU A 64 4.89 6.58 -6.35
N ALA A 65 5.69 7.08 -5.40
CA ALA A 65 6.28 8.41 -5.46
C ALA A 65 7.24 8.55 -6.67
N MET A 66 8.05 7.52 -6.96
CA MET A 66 8.87 7.45 -8.16
C MET A 66 8.03 7.48 -9.43
N THR A 67 6.96 6.70 -9.48
CA THR A 67 6.03 6.66 -10.62
C THR A 67 5.42 8.04 -10.84
N LEU A 68 4.93 8.68 -9.78
CA LEU A 68 4.36 10.01 -9.80
C LEU A 68 5.35 11.04 -10.36
N TYR A 69 6.60 11.01 -9.88
CA TYR A 69 7.65 11.90 -10.37
C TYR A 69 7.97 11.68 -11.85
N ILE A 70 8.19 10.43 -12.28
CA ILE A 70 8.53 10.11 -13.67
C ILE A 70 7.39 10.53 -14.60
N VAL A 71 6.16 10.17 -14.26
CA VAL A 71 4.96 10.50 -15.06
C VAL A 71 4.75 12.00 -15.10
N GLY A 72 4.81 12.69 -13.95
CA GLY A 72 4.66 14.13 -13.87
C GLY A 72 5.68 14.88 -14.72
N ARG A 73 6.96 14.50 -14.64
CA ARG A 73 8.04 15.08 -15.50
C ARG A 73 7.78 14.87 -16.98
N LYS A 74 7.29 13.69 -17.37
CA LYS A 74 6.94 13.40 -18.77
C LYS A 74 5.76 14.24 -19.24
N MET A 75 4.75 14.43 -18.42
CA MET A 75 3.60 15.30 -18.72
C MET A 75 4.05 16.76 -18.91
N MET A 76 4.90 17.28 -18.01
CA MET A 76 5.43 18.64 -18.11
C MET A 76 6.27 18.87 -19.38
N THR A 77 7.04 17.88 -19.80
CA THR A 77 7.89 17.98 -21.00
C THR A 77 7.15 17.61 -22.29
N GLY A 78 5.86 17.25 -22.23
CA GLY A 78 5.08 16.78 -23.38
C GLY A 78 5.58 15.48 -24.02
N ARG A 79 6.49 14.78 -23.35
CA ARG A 79 7.05 13.52 -23.85
C ARG A 79 6.28 12.32 -23.27
N PRO A 80 5.91 11.33 -24.10
CA PRO A 80 5.24 10.14 -23.58
C PRO A 80 6.21 9.29 -22.73
N VAL A 81 5.66 8.57 -21.76
CA VAL A 81 6.40 7.49 -21.08
C VAL A 81 6.60 6.36 -22.09
N THR A 82 7.84 5.87 -22.23
CA THR A 82 8.13 4.78 -23.16
C THR A 82 7.52 3.46 -22.64
N THR A 83 7.19 2.55 -23.55
CA THR A 83 6.58 1.27 -23.19
C THR A 83 7.46 0.47 -22.22
N CYS A 84 8.79 0.49 -22.42
CA CYS A 84 9.73 -0.22 -21.52
C CYS A 84 9.80 0.42 -20.13
N GLN A 85 9.87 1.75 -20.03
CA GLN A 85 9.82 2.44 -18.74
C GLN A 85 8.52 2.11 -18.00
N TRP A 86 7.43 2.06 -18.76
CA TRP A 86 6.12 1.72 -18.21
C TRP A 86 6.06 0.28 -17.71
N ALA A 87 6.53 -0.67 -18.52
CA ALA A 87 6.60 -2.08 -18.13
C ALA A 87 7.41 -2.27 -16.84
N PHE A 88 8.54 -1.57 -16.72
CA PHE A 88 9.37 -1.58 -15.51
C PHE A 88 8.62 -1.04 -14.29
N LEU A 89 8.00 0.13 -14.41
CA LEU A 89 7.21 0.72 -13.32
C LEU A 89 6.07 -0.21 -12.89
N LEU A 90 5.33 -0.76 -13.85
CA LEU A 90 4.23 -1.67 -13.56
C LEU A 90 4.71 -2.96 -12.91
N PHE A 91 5.82 -3.53 -13.38
CA PHE A 91 6.40 -4.74 -12.80
C PHE A 91 6.74 -4.55 -11.32
N PHE A 92 7.47 -3.49 -10.96
CA PHE A 92 7.87 -3.27 -9.57
C PHE A 92 6.70 -2.84 -8.69
N THR A 93 5.82 -1.96 -9.16
CA THR A 93 4.67 -1.53 -8.34
C THR A 93 3.68 -2.66 -8.10
N SER A 94 3.37 -3.48 -9.13
CA SER A 94 2.48 -4.63 -8.99
C SER A 94 3.12 -5.79 -8.24
N GLY A 95 4.46 -5.93 -8.32
CA GLY A 95 5.20 -6.97 -7.62
C GLY A 95 5.17 -6.81 -6.09
N ILE A 96 5.04 -5.59 -5.61
CA ILE A 96 4.87 -5.34 -4.17
C ILE A 96 3.40 -5.49 -3.76
N ALA A 97 2.49 -4.86 -4.51
CA ALA A 97 1.05 -4.99 -4.29
C ALA A 97 0.31 -4.81 -5.62
N LEU A 98 -0.57 -5.75 -5.94
CA LEU A 98 -1.31 -5.73 -7.20
C LEU A 98 -2.19 -4.47 -7.34
N SER A 99 -2.72 -3.95 -6.22
CA SER A 99 -3.46 -2.69 -6.17
C SER A 99 -2.64 -1.47 -6.63
N ASN A 100 -1.33 -1.46 -6.39
CA ASN A 100 -0.43 -0.40 -6.88
C ASN A 100 -0.28 -0.45 -8.40
N GLY A 101 -0.37 -1.64 -9.00
CA GLY A 101 -0.40 -1.81 -10.44
C GLY A 101 -1.57 -1.08 -11.10
N VAL A 102 -2.75 -1.12 -10.49
CA VAL A 102 -3.92 -0.37 -10.97
C VAL A 102 -3.65 1.13 -10.97
N LYS A 103 -3.10 1.67 -9.87
CA LYS A 103 -2.71 3.09 -9.78
C LYS A 103 -1.67 3.46 -10.83
N THR A 104 -0.70 2.58 -11.07
CA THR A 104 0.31 2.75 -12.11
C THR A 104 -0.33 2.76 -13.50
N ILE A 105 -1.26 1.85 -13.82
CA ILE A 105 -1.97 1.83 -15.11
C ILE A 105 -2.77 3.12 -15.33
N LEU A 106 -3.47 3.60 -14.30
CA LEU A 106 -4.21 4.86 -14.38
C LEU A 106 -3.27 6.05 -14.63
N SER A 107 -2.14 6.12 -13.94
CA SER A 107 -1.13 7.16 -14.16
C SER A 107 -0.62 7.18 -15.61
N GLY A 108 -0.42 6.00 -16.21
CA GLY A 108 -0.04 5.87 -17.62
C GLY A 108 -1.11 6.36 -18.57
N TRP A 109 -2.35 6.09 -18.26
CA TRP A 109 -3.44 6.60 -19.07
C TRP A 109 -3.48 8.14 -19.05
N PHE A 110 -3.31 8.76 -17.88
CA PHE A 110 -3.21 10.22 -17.79
C PHE A 110 -2.01 10.79 -18.57
N ALA A 111 -0.84 10.14 -18.51
CA ALA A 111 0.35 10.61 -19.20
C ALA A 111 0.32 10.39 -20.72
N ASN A 112 -0.11 9.22 -21.17
CA ASN A 112 -0.01 8.79 -22.57
C ASN A 112 -1.34 8.91 -23.33
N GLY A 113 -2.46 9.15 -22.63
CA GLY A 113 -3.79 9.25 -23.22
C GLY A 113 -4.16 7.99 -23.99
N ARG A 114 -4.72 8.15 -25.19
CA ARG A 114 -5.15 7.03 -26.05
C ARG A 114 -4.02 6.11 -26.54
N ARG A 115 -2.74 6.51 -26.37
CA ARG A 115 -1.59 5.65 -26.77
C ARG A 115 -1.48 4.38 -25.92
N VAL A 116 -2.05 4.36 -24.71
CA VAL A 116 -2.10 3.19 -23.83
C VAL A 116 -2.90 2.04 -24.46
N PHE A 117 -3.89 2.35 -25.31
CA PHE A 117 -4.72 1.35 -25.97
C PHE A 117 -4.07 0.74 -27.24
N ARG A 118 -2.85 1.13 -27.60
CA ARG A 118 -2.13 0.47 -28.68
C ARG A 118 -1.73 -0.94 -28.28
N LEU A 119 -1.90 -1.90 -29.21
CA LEU A 119 -1.61 -3.32 -28.96
C LEU A 119 -0.21 -3.56 -28.38
N LYS A 120 0.82 -2.88 -28.94
CA LYS A 120 2.19 -2.95 -28.40
C LYS A 120 2.27 -2.53 -26.94
N PHE A 121 1.55 -1.48 -26.52
CA PHE A 121 1.56 -1.00 -25.14
C PHE A 121 0.86 -2.00 -24.21
N ILE A 122 -0.27 -2.55 -24.63
CA ILE A 122 -1.01 -3.56 -23.87
C ILE A 122 -0.16 -4.81 -23.68
N ILE A 123 0.41 -5.36 -24.76
CA ILE A 123 1.19 -6.60 -24.68
C ILE A 123 2.49 -6.39 -23.87
N VAL A 124 3.31 -5.43 -24.26
CA VAL A 124 4.66 -5.24 -23.66
C VAL A 124 4.60 -4.42 -22.37
N GLY A 125 3.71 -3.45 -22.28
CA GLY A 125 3.61 -2.56 -21.13
C GLY A 125 2.76 -3.09 -19.98
N ILE A 126 1.81 -3.98 -20.26
CA ILE A 126 0.87 -4.48 -19.24
C ILE A 126 0.95 -6.00 -19.11
N LEU A 127 0.65 -6.74 -20.17
CA LEU A 127 0.54 -8.20 -20.09
C LEU A 127 1.87 -8.88 -19.77
N LEU A 128 2.95 -8.45 -20.40
CA LEU A 128 4.28 -9.05 -20.18
C LEU A 128 4.78 -8.88 -18.73
N PRO A 129 4.72 -7.69 -18.08
CA PRO A 129 5.08 -7.55 -16.68
C PRO A 129 4.22 -8.38 -15.74
N LEU A 130 2.91 -8.44 -15.96
CA LEU A 130 2.01 -9.23 -15.13
C LEU A 130 2.23 -10.73 -15.31
N ALA A 131 2.47 -11.20 -16.54
CA ALA A 131 2.83 -12.59 -16.81
C ALA A 131 4.17 -12.97 -16.15
N ALA A 132 5.17 -12.09 -16.23
CA ALA A 132 6.45 -12.31 -15.56
C ALA A 132 6.28 -12.42 -14.04
N LEU A 133 5.47 -11.55 -13.42
CA LEU A 133 5.16 -11.63 -11.99
C LEU A 133 4.44 -12.95 -11.64
N PHE A 134 3.49 -13.37 -12.45
CA PHE A 134 2.81 -14.63 -12.24
C PHE A 134 3.76 -15.83 -12.27
N VAL A 135 4.70 -15.85 -13.25
CA VAL A 135 5.72 -16.90 -13.33
C VAL A 135 6.63 -16.87 -12.10
N ILE A 136 7.10 -15.69 -11.69
CA ILE A 136 7.96 -15.53 -10.50
C ILE A 136 7.22 -16.03 -9.25
N GLN A 137 5.96 -15.62 -9.07
CA GLN A 137 5.15 -16.06 -7.93
C GLN A 137 4.96 -17.59 -7.94
N ARG A 138 4.74 -18.18 -9.11
CA ARG A 138 4.59 -19.64 -9.23
C ARG A 138 5.89 -20.36 -8.86
N VAL A 139 7.02 -19.89 -9.35
CA VAL A 139 8.33 -20.45 -9.00
C VAL A 139 8.62 -20.27 -7.51
N GLN A 140 8.35 -19.10 -6.95
CA GLN A 140 8.52 -18.85 -5.51
C GLN A 140 7.67 -19.81 -4.67
N TYR A 141 6.40 -20.00 -5.04
CA TYR A 141 5.50 -20.92 -4.36
C TYR A 141 6.05 -22.35 -4.36
N GLU A 142 6.45 -22.86 -5.52
CA GLU A 142 6.92 -24.26 -5.65
C GLU A 142 8.29 -24.50 -4.98
N VAL A 143 9.20 -23.50 -5.06
CA VAL A 143 10.58 -23.67 -4.56
C VAL A 143 10.70 -23.38 -3.07
N PHE A 144 9.92 -22.42 -2.54
CA PHE A 144 10.07 -21.97 -1.15
C PHE A 144 8.88 -22.31 -0.28
N GLU A 145 7.65 -22.02 -0.73
CA GLU A 145 6.48 -22.16 0.12
C GLU A 145 6.06 -23.61 0.31
N VAL A 146 6.08 -24.43 -0.76
CA VAL A 146 5.70 -25.85 -0.67
C VAL A 146 6.65 -26.63 0.25
N PRO A 147 7.99 -26.55 0.13
CA PRO A 147 8.89 -27.24 1.06
C PRO A 147 8.74 -26.75 2.51
N GLN A 148 8.61 -25.44 2.71
CA GLN A 148 8.43 -24.87 4.04
C GLN A 148 7.12 -25.35 4.68
N GLN A 149 6.03 -25.40 3.91
CA GLN A 149 4.75 -25.90 4.39
C GLN A 149 4.80 -27.40 4.74
N GLN A 150 5.54 -28.18 3.96
CA GLN A 150 5.75 -29.60 4.27
C GLN A 150 6.52 -29.78 5.59
N GLU A 151 7.57 -28.97 5.81
CA GLU A 151 8.34 -29.01 7.05
C GLU A 151 7.50 -28.58 8.26
N ILE A 152 6.71 -27.51 8.13
CA ILE A 152 5.77 -27.06 9.17
C ILE A 152 4.75 -28.15 9.48
N ASN A 153 4.18 -28.77 8.46
CA ASN A 153 3.20 -29.85 8.66
C ASN A 153 3.82 -31.06 9.34
N HIS A 154 5.08 -31.40 9.01
CA HIS A 154 5.81 -32.47 9.68
C HIS A 154 6.05 -32.15 11.17
N MET A 155 6.52 -30.94 11.47
CA MET A 155 6.72 -30.48 12.85
C MET A 155 5.42 -30.48 13.66
N LEU A 156 4.31 -30.02 13.05
CA LEU A 156 3.00 -30.03 13.68
C LEU A 156 2.50 -31.47 13.95
N ALA A 157 2.72 -32.39 13.01
CA ALA A 157 2.37 -33.80 13.20
C ALA A 157 3.18 -34.45 14.33
N GLU A 158 4.47 -34.14 14.45
CA GLU A 158 5.29 -34.60 15.58
C GLU A 158 4.85 -33.99 16.91
N LYS A 159 4.55 -32.69 16.94
CA LYS A 159 4.02 -31.99 18.12
C LYS A 159 2.70 -32.60 18.56
N ALA A 160 1.80 -32.91 17.61
CA ALA A 160 0.51 -33.55 17.89
C ALA A 160 0.65 -34.95 18.50
N LYS A 161 1.67 -35.72 18.09
CA LYS A 161 1.98 -37.02 18.69
C LYS A 161 2.48 -36.90 20.13
N LYS A 162 3.32 -35.90 20.42
CA LYS A 162 3.94 -35.69 21.75
C LYS A 162 3.01 -34.97 22.73
N PHE A 163 2.18 -34.03 22.25
CA PHE A 163 1.35 -33.16 23.09
C PHE A 163 -0.05 -32.96 22.48
N PRO A 164 -0.90 -34.02 22.42
CA PRO A 164 -2.18 -33.96 21.70
C PRO A 164 -3.17 -32.94 22.26
N ASP A 165 -3.19 -32.73 23.57
CA ASP A 165 -4.12 -31.80 24.22
C ASP A 165 -3.71 -30.33 24.02
N GLN A 166 -2.41 -30.04 23.97
CA GLN A 166 -1.91 -28.69 23.68
C GLN A 166 -2.23 -28.31 22.24
N VAL A 167 -2.03 -29.22 21.27
CA VAL A 167 -2.32 -28.94 19.86
C VAL A 167 -3.81 -28.72 19.62
N LYS A 168 -4.68 -29.48 20.27
CA LYS A 168 -6.14 -29.27 20.21
C LYS A 168 -6.54 -27.90 20.77
N LYS A 169 -5.91 -27.46 21.86
CA LYS A 169 -6.16 -26.15 22.47
C LYS A 169 -5.68 -25.02 21.56
N GLU A 170 -4.45 -25.12 21.03
CA GLU A 170 -3.89 -24.15 20.08
C GLU A 170 -4.70 -24.07 18.77
N GLU A 171 -5.19 -25.21 18.25
CA GLU A 171 -6.08 -25.22 17.08
C GLU A 171 -7.44 -24.59 17.38
N ALA A 172 -8.01 -24.81 18.56
CA ALA A 172 -9.26 -24.19 18.97
C ALA A 172 -9.10 -22.67 19.13
N GLU A 173 -7.98 -22.23 19.70
CA GLU A 173 -7.61 -20.80 19.79
C GLU A 173 -7.38 -20.21 18.41
N ARG A 174 -6.62 -20.87 17.53
CA ARG A 174 -6.44 -20.45 16.14
C ARG A 174 -7.76 -20.37 15.38
N ARG A 175 -8.69 -21.30 15.56
CA ARG A 175 -10.01 -21.25 14.92
C ARG A 175 -10.85 -20.08 15.43
N LYS A 176 -10.72 -19.68 16.69
CA LYS A 176 -11.33 -18.47 17.23
C LYS A 176 -10.72 -17.19 16.64
N HIS A 177 -9.40 -17.17 16.44
CA HIS A 177 -8.68 -16.04 15.84
C HIS A 177 -8.78 -15.99 14.31
N ASN A 178 -8.90 -17.14 13.62
CA ASN A 178 -9.05 -17.22 12.16
C ASN A 178 -10.46 -16.86 11.64
N GLY A 179 -11.25 -16.19 12.44
CA GLY A 179 -12.41 -15.45 11.92
C GLY A 179 -12.03 -14.35 10.93
N MET A 180 -10.81 -13.82 11.00
CA MET A 180 -10.20 -12.98 9.97
C MET A 180 -9.46 -13.87 8.95
N LYS A 181 -10.12 -14.19 7.86
CA LYS A 181 -9.49 -14.84 6.71
C LYS A 181 -8.47 -13.85 6.12
N HIS A 182 -7.19 -14.21 6.15
CA HIS A 182 -6.18 -13.43 5.44
C HIS A 182 -6.50 -13.38 3.94
N ALA A 183 -6.26 -12.23 3.33
CA ALA A 183 -6.54 -11.97 1.91
C ALA A 183 -5.89 -12.99 0.93
N GLY A 184 -4.90 -13.77 1.38
CA GLY A 184 -4.27 -14.85 0.61
C GLY A 184 -5.03 -16.16 0.55
N ASP A 185 -5.94 -16.43 1.51
CA ASP A 185 -6.60 -17.74 1.64
C ASP A 185 -7.94 -17.82 0.91
N THR A 186 -8.42 -16.71 0.35
CA THR A 186 -9.75 -16.65 -0.24
C THR A 186 -9.72 -16.10 -1.65
N GLY A 187 -10.47 -16.70 -2.55
CA GLY A 187 -10.66 -16.16 -3.91
C GLY A 187 -11.16 -14.71 -3.88
N LEU A 188 -10.87 -13.98 -4.93
CA LEU A 188 -11.08 -12.52 -5.07
C LEU A 188 -12.47 -12.04 -4.63
N LEU A 189 -13.50 -12.89 -4.78
CA LEU A 189 -14.88 -12.60 -4.38
C LEU A 189 -15.11 -12.64 -2.86
N ASN A 190 -14.29 -13.41 -2.13
CA ASN A 190 -14.37 -13.51 -0.67
C ASN A 190 -13.65 -12.34 0.05
N LEU A 191 -12.90 -11.49 -0.69
CA LEU A 191 -12.31 -10.26 -0.20
C LEU A 191 -13.35 -9.13 -0.04
N ILE A 192 -14.55 -9.30 -0.61
CA ILE A 192 -15.62 -8.30 -0.51
C ILE A 192 -16.38 -8.58 0.78
N ASP A 193 -16.01 -7.90 1.85
CA ASP A 193 -16.80 -7.88 3.07
C ASP A 193 -18.06 -7.01 2.85
N LEU A 194 -19.22 -7.68 2.89
CA LEU A 194 -20.52 -7.03 2.78
C LEU A 194 -21.18 -6.77 4.15
N LYS A 195 -20.60 -7.29 5.23
CA LYS A 195 -21.16 -7.23 6.59
C LYS A 195 -20.74 -6.00 7.36
N THR A 196 -19.52 -5.53 7.16
CA THR A 196 -19.00 -4.35 7.85
C THR A 196 -19.71 -3.07 7.39
N PRO A 197 -20.20 -2.24 8.31
CA PRO A 197 -20.86 -0.98 7.97
C PRO A 197 -19.86 -0.01 7.32
N ARG A 198 -20.08 0.31 6.05
CA ARG A 198 -19.12 1.03 5.20
C ARG A 198 -18.85 2.45 5.66
N ILE A 199 -19.87 3.18 6.10
CA ILE A 199 -19.73 4.59 6.51
C ILE A 199 -18.86 4.72 7.77
N PRO A 200 -19.15 4.01 8.88
CA PRO A 200 -18.24 3.99 10.02
C PRO A 200 -16.83 3.54 9.66
N ALA A 201 -16.67 2.46 8.87
CA ALA A 201 -15.36 1.99 8.46
C ALA A 201 -14.56 3.03 7.65
N ILE A 202 -15.22 3.85 6.81
CA ILE A 202 -14.55 4.93 6.07
C ILE A 202 -14.14 6.05 7.04
N ILE A 203 -15.02 6.45 7.95
CA ILE A 203 -14.72 7.54 8.89
C ILE A 203 -13.61 7.12 9.85
N GLU A 204 -13.73 5.97 10.50
CA GLU A 204 -12.82 5.56 11.57
C GLU A 204 -11.49 4.99 11.01
N ASN A 205 -11.57 4.07 10.05
CA ASN A 205 -10.38 3.35 9.59
C ASN A 205 -9.69 4.05 8.41
N LEU A 206 -10.43 4.60 7.43
CA LEU A 206 -9.79 5.21 6.28
C LEU A 206 -9.33 6.64 6.57
N PHE A 207 -10.20 7.47 7.15
CA PHE A 207 -9.83 8.85 7.46
C PHE A 207 -9.24 8.98 8.86
N GLY A 208 -9.87 8.44 9.88
CA GLY A 208 -9.41 8.53 11.26
C GLY A 208 -7.99 8.00 11.43
N GLU A 209 -7.77 6.72 11.20
CA GLU A 209 -6.46 6.08 11.37
C GLU A 209 -5.38 6.60 10.42
N SER A 210 -5.75 7.12 9.25
CA SER A 210 -4.77 7.70 8.32
C SER A 210 -4.12 8.97 8.87
N PHE A 211 -4.82 9.75 9.67
CA PHE A 211 -4.34 11.02 10.20
C PHE A 211 -3.94 10.93 11.68
N GLN A 212 -4.67 10.17 12.48
CA GLN A 212 -4.42 10.02 13.91
C GLN A 212 -4.57 8.55 14.30
N LEU A 213 -3.63 8.03 15.08
CA LEU A 213 -3.74 6.67 15.63
C LEU A 213 -4.83 6.63 16.70
N HIS A 214 -5.64 5.58 16.70
CA HIS A 214 -6.54 5.29 17.79
C HIS A 214 -5.77 4.87 19.03
N GLU A 215 -6.13 5.48 20.17
CA GLU A 215 -5.51 5.19 21.46
C GLU A 215 -5.64 3.71 21.85
N ALA A 216 -6.78 3.09 21.55
CA ALA A 216 -7.01 1.68 21.76
C ALA A 216 -6.00 0.76 21.05
N HIS A 217 -5.49 1.15 19.88
CA HIS A 217 -4.50 0.37 19.15
C HIS A 217 -3.10 0.44 19.78
N LEU A 218 -2.84 1.42 20.63
CA LEU A 218 -1.56 1.59 21.33
C LEU A 218 -1.54 0.89 22.70
N LEU A 219 -2.69 0.72 23.33
CA LEU A 219 -2.82 0.25 24.70
C LEU A 219 -3.26 -1.22 24.82
N GLU A 220 -3.83 -1.80 23.76
CA GLU A 220 -4.33 -3.18 23.81
C GLU A 220 -3.22 -4.21 23.58
N ASP A 221 -3.33 -5.31 24.30
CA ASP A 221 -2.47 -6.48 24.13
C ASP A 221 -2.64 -7.07 22.72
N VAL A 222 -1.52 -7.44 22.10
CA VAL A 222 -1.46 -8.02 20.75
C VAL A 222 -2.29 -9.31 20.63
N HIS A 223 -2.65 -9.93 21.77
CA HIS A 223 -3.39 -11.19 21.84
C HIS A 223 -4.92 -11.04 21.90
N GLU A 224 -5.44 -9.83 22.08
CA GLU A 224 -6.89 -9.62 22.08
C GLU A 224 -7.44 -9.40 20.68
N SER A 225 -8.67 -9.92 20.44
CA SER A 225 -9.37 -9.69 19.18
C SER A 225 -9.77 -8.22 19.07
N ARG A 226 -9.09 -7.48 18.20
CA ARG A 226 -9.40 -6.06 17.96
C ARG A 226 -10.77 -5.93 17.30
N PRO A 227 -11.59 -4.94 17.69
CA PRO A 227 -12.81 -4.64 16.97
C PRO A 227 -12.46 -4.21 15.53
N GLU A 228 -13.31 -4.56 14.57
CA GLU A 228 -13.13 -4.20 13.16
C GLU A 228 -13.15 -2.69 12.94
N ILE A 229 -13.84 -1.97 13.82
CA ILE A 229 -13.95 -0.50 13.80
C ILE A 229 -13.69 0.00 15.23
N VAL A 230 -12.69 0.86 15.37
CA VAL A 230 -12.32 1.48 16.63
C VAL A 230 -12.65 2.97 16.54
N SER A 231 -13.41 3.46 17.50
CA SER A 231 -13.85 4.87 17.56
C SER A 231 -12.98 5.67 18.52
N TYR A 232 -12.75 6.95 18.23
CA TYR A 232 -12.04 7.86 19.14
C TYR A 232 -12.82 8.14 20.41
N SER A 233 -12.13 8.16 21.53
CA SER A 233 -12.72 8.46 22.85
C SER A 233 -13.14 9.93 22.98
N TYR A 234 -12.46 10.85 22.28
CA TYR A 234 -12.69 12.28 22.41
C TYR A 234 -13.18 12.92 21.11
N ARG A 235 -14.20 13.77 21.19
CA ARG A 235 -14.80 14.45 20.04
C ARG A 235 -13.85 15.38 19.27
N TYR A 236 -12.82 15.91 19.91
CA TYR A 236 -11.87 16.79 19.23
C TYR A 236 -11.11 16.11 18.11
N HIS A 237 -10.86 14.79 18.18
CA HIS A 237 -10.21 14.03 17.10
C HIS A 237 -11.05 14.09 15.82
N TYR A 238 -12.37 13.93 15.91
CA TYR A 238 -13.27 14.06 14.75
C TYR A 238 -13.31 15.47 14.17
N ILE A 239 -13.13 16.50 15.01
CA ILE A 239 -13.05 17.89 14.53
C ILE A 239 -11.78 18.09 13.73
N ILE A 240 -10.63 17.59 14.23
CA ILE A 240 -9.34 17.66 13.52
C ILE A 240 -9.43 16.90 12.20
N GLU A 241 -9.96 15.68 12.21
CA GLU A 241 -10.18 14.88 11.02
C GLU A 241 -11.06 15.62 9.99
N ALA A 242 -12.19 16.14 10.40
CA ALA A 242 -13.09 16.88 9.53
C ALA A 242 -12.39 18.10 8.89
N VAL A 243 -11.60 18.84 9.64
CA VAL A 243 -10.81 19.98 9.12
C VAL A 243 -9.81 19.51 8.07
N ILE A 244 -9.06 18.43 8.35
CA ILE A 244 -8.07 17.87 7.40
C ILE A 244 -8.76 17.39 6.13
N VAL A 245 -9.87 16.65 6.24
CA VAL A 245 -10.65 16.16 5.10
C VAL A 245 -11.20 17.32 4.27
N LEU A 246 -11.73 18.36 4.91
CA LEU A 246 -12.24 19.54 4.20
C LEU A 246 -11.13 20.29 3.46
N LEU A 247 -9.95 20.44 4.06
CA LEU A 247 -8.80 21.04 3.41
C LEU A 247 -8.32 20.21 2.21
N PHE A 248 -8.33 18.89 2.36
CA PHE A 248 -7.98 17.96 1.29
C PHE A 248 -8.97 18.03 0.12
N LEU A 249 -10.27 18.02 0.42
CA LEU A 249 -11.33 18.19 -0.59
C LEU A 249 -11.26 19.55 -1.29
N ALA A 250 -11.02 20.63 -0.55
CA ALA A 250 -10.79 21.94 -1.13
C ALA A 250 -9.58 21.95 -2.07
N GLY A 251 -8.49 21.30 -1.68
CA GLY A 251 -7.30 21.09 -2.52
C GLY A 251 -7.62 20.34 -3.81
N ILE A 252 -8.40 19.26 -3.73
CA ILE A 252 -8.85 18.50 -4.91
C ILE A 252 -9.69 19.39 -5.82
N VAL A 253 -10.68 20.10 -5.29
CA VAL A 253 -11.56 20.99 -6.08
C VAL A 253 -10.75 22.08 -6.78
N CYS A 254 -9.82 22.73 -6.08
CA CYS A 254 -8.92 23.72 -6.66
C CYS A 254 -7.99 23.14 -7.73
N GLY A 255 -7.57 21.89 -7.56
CA GLY A 255 -6.63 21.20 -8.43
C GLY A 255 -7.28 20.43 -9.60
N ILE A 256 -8.61 20.23 -9.62
CA ILE A 256 -9.30 19.35 -10.56
C ILE A 256 -9.09 19.76 -12.05
N ARG A 257 -8.86 21.03 -12.32
CA ARG A 257 -8.53 21.54 -13.66
C ARG A 257 -7.16 21.09 -14.18
N TYR A 258 -6.28 20.63 -13.29
CA TYR A 258 -4.95 20.12 -13.64
C TYR A 258 -4.99 18.60 -13.66
N ARG A 259 -4.76 17.99 -14.83
CA ARG A 259 -4.77 16.51 -14.96
C ARG A 259 -3.82 15.80 -13.98
N PHE A 260 -2.74 16.43 -13.60
CA PHE A 260 -1.77 15.90 -12.67
C PHE A 260 -2.34 15.71 -11.26
N PHE A 261 -3.24 16.58 -10.81
CA PHE A 261 -3.90 16.45 -9.51
C PHE A 261 -4.83 15.23 -9.40
N LEU A 262 -5.35 14.74 -10.53
CA LEU A 262 -6.15 13.51 -10.53
C LEU A 262 -5.32 12.24 -10.33
N MET A 263 -3.99 12.36 -10.33
CA MET A 263 -3.05 11.26 -10.11
C MET A 263 -2.53 11.19 -8.65
N LEU A 264 -2.64 12.29 -7.93
CA LEU A 264 -2.30 12.37 -6.51
C LEU A 264 -3.41 11.78 -5.65
#